data_50f84637186f55163b29f67421056dd2
#
_entry.id   50f84637186f55163b29f67421056dd2
#
_cell.length_a   1.000
_cell.length_b   1.000
_cell.length_c   1.000
_cell.angle_alpha   90.00
_cell.angle_beta   90.00
_cell.angle_gamma   90.00
#
_symmetry.space_group_name_H-M   'P 1'
#
loop_
_entity.id
_entity.type
_entity.pdbx_description
1 polymer ?
#
loop_
_entity_poly.entity_id
_entity_poly.type
_entity_poly.pdbx_seq_one_letter_code
_entity_poly.pdbx_strand_id
1 'polypeptide(L)'
;MRFHDGIQAQPDVLAASASLIRAGLADVAPLPAGALVSLIGIGASEHAAFSAAATWRGLGIRAIAQSSSEFLGETLPVADVHVALSESGRSAETLKALESITSRTVGITNGPDSPLVTATTNCLLLGSGPDSPVYTTGYTATLQALGLLGEHWSGTHTDWDALPGMVRSVIDASEGVIANLATAFDGVEIIDVIGTRASTASAGEGALMLREGARAHTAAHETQNFLHGPMEPLDGRMACVVIGGGRELQLAHDTAVIGAPTLLITDSAEVPSHDLLHVIRLPKTSSLLARAVLEILPMQVLVRQLADMRGLGVDGFRYRQHDTKIGEVLQRASDARD
;
A
#
# COMPACT_ATOMS: atom_id res chain seq x y z
N MET A 1 13.93 3.74 11.24
CA MET A 1 14.30 4.72 10.18
C MET A 1 13.33 5.88 10.26
N ARG A 2 13.73 7.12 9.96
CA ARG A 2 12.77 8.23 9.85
C ARG A 2 11.99 8.09 8.55
N PHE A 3 10.73 8.57 8.53
CA PHE A 3 9.84 8.47 7.37
C PHE A 3 10.44 9.06 6.07
N HIS A 4 11.04 10.26 6.16
CA HIS A 4 11.73 10.87 5.01
C HIS A 4 12.89 10.00 4.49
N ASP A 5 13.71 9.47 5.39
CA ASP A 5 14.86 8.63 5.00
C ASP A 5 14.37 7.32 4.35
N GLY A 6 13.24 6.78 4.85
CA GLY A 6 12.58 5.61 4.27
C GLY A 6 12.11 5.85 2.83
N ILE A 7 11.51 7.01 2.54
CA ILE A 7 11.12 7.38 1.18
C ILE A 7 12.34 7.33 0.24
N GLN A 8 13.45 7.93 0.65
CA GLN A 8 14.66 8.02 -0.18
C GLN A 8 15.42 6.69 -0.32
N ALA A 9 15.29 5.79 0.67
CA ALA A 9 15.98 4.50 0.65
C ALA A 9 15.31 3.46 -0.25
N GLN A 10 14.06 3.65 -0.68
CA GLN A 10 13.28 2.64 -1.40
C GLN A 10 13.97 2.09 -2.66
N PRO A 11 14.64 2.87 -3.53
CA PRO A 11 15.32 2.30 -4.69
C PRO A 11 16.33 1.22 -4.32
N ASP A 12 17.20 1.50 -3.34
CA ASP A 12 18.26 0.60 -2.94
C ASP A 12 17.71 -0.61 -2.16
N VAL A 13 16.69 -0.37 -1.32
CA VAL A 13 15.99 -1.43 -0.60
C VAL A 13 15.30 -2.39 -1.54
N LEU A 14 14.56 -1.91 -2.54
CA LEU A 14 13.87 -2.78 -3.51
C LEU A 14 14.84 -3.61 -4.36
N ALA A 15 16.00 -3.05 -4.73
CA ALA A 15 17.03 -3.80 -5.42
C ALA A 15 17.57 -4.96 -4.55
N ALA A 16 17.83 -4.72 -3.28
CA ALA A 16 18.31 -5.73 -2.34
C ALA A 16 17.23 -6.78 -2.02
N SER A 17 15.99 -6.33 -1.73
CA SER A 17 14.84 -7.19 -1.41
C SER A 17 14.52 -8.16 -2.55
N ALA A 18 14.56 -7.72 -3.81
CA ALA A 18 14.29 -8.59 -4.96
C ALA A 18 15.16 -9.86 -4.97
N SER A 19 16.44 -9.71 -4.65
CA SER A 19 17.38 -10.85 -4.62
C SER A 19 17.06 -11.82 -3.49
N LEU A 20 16.75 -11.32 -2.30
CA LEU A 20 16.39 -12.14 -1.15
C LEU A 20 15.05 -12.87 -1.36
N ILE A 21 14.05 -12.17 -1.87
CA ILE A 21 12.73 -12.74 -2.16
C ILE A 21 12.85 -13.85 -3.22
N ARG A 22 13.59 -13.63 -4.33
CA ARG A 22 13.83 -14.65 -5.36
C ARG A 22 14.50 -15.90 -4.79
N ALA A 23 15.46 -15.74 -3.88
CA ALA A 23 16.08 -16.88 -3.20
C ALA A 23 15.05 -17.67 -2.37
N GLY A 24 14.20 -16.98 -1.60
CA GLY A 24 13.17 -17.62 -0.78
C GLY A 24 12.07 -18.31 -1.60
N LEU A 25 11.79 -17.86 -2.83
CA LEU A 25 10.80 -18.48 -3.70
C LEU A 25 11.20 -19.92 -4.14
N ALA A 26 12.48 -20.27 -4.09
CA ALA A 26 12.92 -21.63 -4.39
C ALA A 26 12.31 -22.69 -3.46
N ASP A 27 11.95 -22.31 -2.23
CA ASP A 27 11.34 -23.19 -1.23
C ASP A 27 9.80 -23.16 -1.29
N VAL A 28 9.20 -22.24 -2.07
CA VAL A 28 7.75 -22.14 -2.22
C VAL A 28 7.25 -23.10 -3.29
N ALA A 29 6.46 -24.09 -2.88
CA ALA A 29 5.91 -25.06 -3.82
C ALA A 29 5.00 -24.41 -4.88
N PRO A 30 4.93 -24.97 -6.11
CA PRO A 30 4.01 -24.54 -7.14
C PRO A 30 2.56 -24.50 -6.64
N LEU A 31 1.77 -23.59 -7.20
CA LEU A 31 0.35 -23.52 -6.89
C LEU A 31 -0.38 -24.71 -7.51
N PRO A 32 -1.20 -25.47 -6.77
CA PRO A 32 -2.02 -26.53 -7.35
C PRO A 32 -2.97 -25.98 -8.41
N ALA A 33 -3.20 -26.74 -9.46
CA ALA A 33 -4.09 -26.32 -10.55
C ALA A 33 -5.50 -26.02 -10.03
N GLY A 34 -6.02 -24.85 -10.34
CA GLY A 34 -7.35 -24.40 -9.93
C GLY A 34 -7.49 -24.01 -8.46
N ALA A 35 -6.42 -24.05 -7.67
CA ALA A 35 -6.45 -23.66 -6.26
C ALA A 35 -6.96 -22.21 -6.08
N LEU A 36 -7.76 -22.01 -5.04
CA LEU A 36 -8.13 -20.70 -4.54
C LEU A 36 -7.08 -20.21 -3.53
N VAL A 37 -6.56 -19.03 -3.73
CA VAL A 37 -5.62 -18.36 -2.82
C VAL A 37 -6.35 -17.26 -2.06
N SER A 38 -6.25 -17.25 -0.74
CA SER A 38 -6.64 -16.13 0.10
C SER A 38 -5.41 -15.39 0.60
N LEU A 39 -5.37 -14.08 0.36
CA LEU A 39 -4.36 -13.19 0.95
C LEU A 39 -4.98 -12.53 2.18
N ILE A 40 -4.32 -12.65 3.32
CA ILE A 40 -4.80 -12.11 4.60
C ILE A 40 -3.81 -11.10 5.19
N GLY A 41 -4.32 -10.01 5.70
CA GLY A 41 -3.55 -8.94 6.32
C GLY A 41 -4.44 -7.99 7.11
N ILE A 42 -3.83 -7.01 7.74
CA ILE A 42 -4.53 -5.92 8.45
C ILE A 42 -3.81 -4.59 8.18
N GLY A 43 -4.54 -3.47 8.08
CA GLY A 43 -3.99 -2.16 7.77
C GLY A 43 -3.26 -2.13 6.40
N ALA A 44 -2.03 -1.61 6.34
CA ALA A 44 -1.22 -1.56 5.13
C ALA A 44 -1.08 -2.94 4.45
N SER A 45 -0.94 -4.00 5.23
CA SER A 45 -0.86 -5.38 4.71
C SER A 45 -2.17 -5.83 4.05
N GLU A 46 -3.32 -5.38 4.53
CA GLU A 46 -4.62 -5.64 3.90
C GLU A 46 -4.72 -4.93 2.54
N HIS A 47 -4.29 -3.68 2.45
CA HIS A 47 -4.26 -2.96 1.16
C HIS A 47 -3.30 -3.64 0.17
N ALA A 48 -2.14 -4.11 0.61
CA ALA A 48 -1.25 -4.89 -0.24
C ALA A 48 -1.90 -6.21 -0.72
N ALA A 49 -2.65 -6.90 0.16
CA ALA A 49 -3.41 -8.10 -0.20
C ALA A 49 -4.48 -7.83 -1.28
N PHE A 50 -5.22 -6.73 -1.16
CA PHE A 50 -6.21 -6.33 -2.17
C PHE A 50 -5.56 -6.05 -3.54
N SER A 51 -4.44 -5.33 -3.57
CA SER A 51 -3.68 -5.07 -4.81
C SER A 51 -3.22 -6.38 -5.46
N ALA A 52 -2.66 -7.29 -4.65
CA ALA A 52 -2.20 -8.59 -5.13
C ALA A 52 -3.35 -9.45 -5.65
N ALA A 53 -4.45 -9.57 -4.93
CA ALA A 53 -5.60 -10.36 -5.37
C ALA A 53 -6.16 -9.85 -6.70
N ALA A 54 -6.27 -8.53 -6.89
CA ALA A 54 -6.70 -7.92 -8.13
C ALA A 54 -5.73 -8.23 -9.29
N THR A 55 -4.42 -8.12 -9.03
CA THR A 55 -3.37 -8.41 -10.02
C THR A 55 -3.33 -9.89 -10.39
N TRP A 56 -3.36 -10.80 -9.40
CA TRP A 56 -3.24 -12.24 -9.60
C TRP A 56 -4.41 -12.83 -10.39
N ARG A 57 -5.62 -12.28 -10.24
CA ARG A 57 -6.74 -12.67 -11.11
C ARG A 57 -6.46 -12.37 -12.58
N GLY A 58 -5.74 -11.27 -12.88
CA GLY A 58 -5.26 -10.96 -14.23
C GLY A 58 -4.16 -11.92 -14.74
N LEU A 59 -3.44 -12.59 -13.83
CA LEU A 59 -2.45 -13.63 -14.14
C LEU A 59 -3.06 -15.05 -14.21
N GLY A 60 -4.39 -15.19 -14.10
CA GLY A 60 -5.07 -16.47 -14.11
C GLY A 60 -5.10 -17.21 -12.77
N ILE A 61 -4.61 -16.60 -11.69
CA ILE A 61 -4.67 -17.16 -10.33
C ILE A 61 -6.02 -16.80 -9.71
N ARG A 62 -6.74 -17.78 -9.19
CA ARG A 62 -7.97 -17.57 -8.41
C ARG A 62 -7.58 -17.01 -7.04
N ALA A 63 -7.74 -15.71 -6.85
CA ALA A 63 -7.30 -15.01 -5.64
C ALA A 63 -8.39 -14.12 -5.07
N ILE A 64 -8.49 -14.13 -3.73
CA ILE A 64 -9.28 -13.21 -2.91
C ILE A 64 -8.39 -12.55 -1.87
N ALA A 65 -8.78 -11.40 -1.38
CA ALA A 65 -8.17 -10.76 -0.22
C ALA A 65 -9.20 -10.64 0.89
N GLN A 66 -8.78 -10.87 2.12
CA GLN A 66 -9.61 -10.83 3.32
C GLN A 66 -8.88 -10.09 4.42
N SER A 67 -9.61 -9.35 5.25
CA SER A 67 -9.04 -8.83 6.49
C SER A 67 -8.70 -9.97 7.45
N SER A 68 -7.55 -9.91 8.10
CA SER A 68 -7.22 -10.89 9.14
C SER A 68 -8.26 -10.91 10.27
N SER A 69 -8.96 -9.79 10.50
CA SER A 69 -10.00 -9.68 11.52
C SER A 69 -11.24 -10.54 11.24
N GLU A 70 -11.48 -10.92 9.97
CA GLU A 70 -12.58 -11.83 9.63
C GLU A 70 -12.42 -13.22 10.26
N PHE A 71 -11.18 -13.60 10.61
CA PHE A 71 -10.85 -14.88 11.22
C PHE A 71 -10.86 -14.86 12.75
N LEU A 72 -11.19 -13.73 13.39
CA LEU A 72 -11.23 -13.62 14.86
C LEU A 72 -12.49 -14.24 15.49
N GLY A 73 -13.34 -14.86 14.70
CA GLY A 73 -14.53 -15.58 15.11
C GLY A 73 -14.56 -17.00 14.56
N GLU A 74 -15.74 -17.59 14.51
CA GLU A 74 -15.96 -18.92 13.93
C GLU A 74 -16.04 -18.84 12.38
N THR A 75 -14.97 -18.38 11.74
CA THR A 75 -14.91 -18.29 10.27
C THR A 75 -14.22 -19.52 9.70
N LEU A 76 -14.90 -20.20 8.78
CA LEU A 76 -14.32 -21.32 8.05
C LEU A 76 -13.35 -20.81 6.97
N PRO A 77 -12.06 -21.21 6.98
CA PRO A 77 -11.15 -20.92 5.89
C PRO A 77 -11.64 -21.58 4.59
N VAL A 78 -11.81 -20.78 3.53
CA VAL A 78 -12.39 -21.25 2.26
C VAL A 78 -11.36 -21.47 1.15
N ALA A 79 -10.09 -21.16 1.39
CA ALA A 79 -9.04 -21.21 0.38
C ALA A 79 -8.13 -22.44 0.55
N ASP A 80 -7.58 -22.89 -0.57
CA ASP A 80 -6.64 -24.03 -0.61
C ASP A 80 -5.21 -23.61 -0.17
N VAL A 81 -4.87 -22.33 -0.36
CA VAL A 81 -3.60 -21.71 0.03
C VAL A 81 -3.87 -20.34 0.65
N HIS A 82 -3.21 -20.02 1.75
CA HIS A 82 -3.29 -18.70 2.37
C HIS A 82 -1.93 -17.99 2.32
N VAL A 83 -1.94 -16.73 1.93
CA VAL A 83 -0.76 -15.84 1.98
C VAL A 83 -0.98 -14.84 3.10
N ALA A 84 -0.21 -14.98 4.18
CA ALA A 84 -0.34 -14.16 5.39
C ALA A 84 0.68 -13.02 5.36
N LEU A 85 0.20 -11.78 5.44
CA LEU A 85 0.99 -10.56 5.35
C LEU A 85 1.10 -9.88 6.70
N SER A 86 2.31 -9.67 7.17
CA SER A 86 2.60 -8.84 8.33
C SER A 86 4.04 -8.34 8.24
N GLU A 87 4.23 -7.07 7.98
CA GLU A 87 5.58 -6.49 7.83
C GLU A 87 6.45 -6.80 9.07
N SER A 88 5.94 -6.54 10.28
CA SER A 88 6.63 -6.88 11.52
C SER A 88 6.63 -8.38 11.86
N GLY A 89 5.76 -9.17 11.20
CA GLY A 89 5.48 -10.57 11.52
C GLY A 89 4.83 -10.78 12.89
N ARG A 90 4.27 -9.72 13.49
CA ARG A 90 3.74 -9.71 14.87
C ARG A 90 2.31 -9.21 14.99
N SER A 91 1.61 -8.94 13.88
CA SER A 91 0.20 -8.52 13.91
C SER A 91 -0.64 -9.60 14.57
N ALA A 92 -1.30 -9.24 15.68
CA ALA A 92 -2.03 -10.18 16.54
C ALA A 92 -3.15 -10.86 15.77
N GLU A 93 -3.89 -10.11 14.95
CA GLU A 93 -5.00 -10.58 14.15
C GLU A 93 -4.53 -11.59 13.08
N THR A 94 -3.41 -11.30 12.40
CA THR A 94 -2.87 -12.19 11.37
C THR A 94 -2.37 -13.50 11.98
N LEU A 95 -1.70 -13.45 13.13
CA LEU A 95 -1.26 -14.65 13.83
C LEU A 95 -2.43 -15.46 14.36
N LYS A 96 -3.46 -14.80 14.88
CA LYS A 96 -4.69 -15.45 15.33
C LYS A 96 -5.45 -16.12 14.18
N ALA A 97 -5.53 -15.47 13.02
CA ALA A 97 -6.12 -16.04 11.82
C ALA A 97 -5.46 -17.38 11.43
N LEU A 98 -4.12 -17.45 11.52
CA LEU A 98 -3.36 -18.64 11.19
C LEU A 98 -3.66 -19.84 12.10
N GLU A 99 -4.13 -19.62 13.33
CA GLU A 99 -4.51 -20.73 14.24
C GLU A 99 -5.69 -21.56 13.70
N SER A 100 -6.59 -20.96 12.91
CA SER A 100 -7.75 -21.63 12.31
C SER A 100 -7.46 -22.22 10.92
N ILE A 101 -6.31 -21.87 10.30
CA ILE A 101 -5.97 -22.27 8.93
C ILE A 101 -5.13 -23.55 8.98
N THR A 102 -5.67 -24.62 8.40
CA THR A 102 -4.99 -25.93 8.29
C THR A 102 -4.43 -26.21 6.90
N SER A 103 -4.77 -25.38 5.91
CA SER A 103 -4.22 -25.47 4.55
C SER A 103 -2.81 -24.90 4.47
N ARG A 104 -2.15 -25.07 3.31
CA ARG A 104 -0.82 -24.51 3.07
C ARG A 104 -0.79 -23.00 3.25
N THR A 105 0.22 -22.49 3.93
CA THR A 105 0.42 -21.07 4.20
C THR A 105 1.76 -20.56 3.68
N VAL A 106 1.78 -19.33 3.16
CA VAL A 106 3.01 -18.60 2.82
C VAL A 106 3.00 -17.28 3.60
N GLY A 107 3.97 -17.06 4.48
CA GLY A 107 4.16 -15.80 5.17
C GLY A 107 4.96 -14.81 4.33
N ILE A 108 4.68 -13.51 4.48
CA ILE A 108 5.52 -12.44 3.95
C ILE A 108 5.79 -11.46 5.10
N THR A 109 7.06 -11.29 5.46
CA THR A 109 7.46 -10.44 6.60
C THR A 109 8.87 -9.87 6.44
N ASN A 110 9.13 -8.77 7.13
CA ASN A 110 10.48 -8.23 7.29
C ASN A 110 11.20 -8.74 8.55
N GLY A 111 10.47 -9.38 9.48
CA GLY A 111 11.00 -9.89 10.75
C GLY A 111 11.46 -11.35 10.65
N PRO A 112 12.77 -11.64 10.48
CA PRO A 112 13.26 -13.02 10.34
C PRO A 112 13.01 -13.87 11.60
N ASP A 113 13.00 -13.25 12.77
CA ASP A 113 12.77 -13.91 14.08
C ASP A 113 11.34 -13.69 14.59
N SER A 114 10.41 -13.38 13.71
CA SER A 114 9.02 -13.08 14.09
C SER A 114 8.18 -14.35 14.20
N PRO A 115 7.09 -14.31 15.00
CA PRO A 115 6.16 -15.43 15.11
C PRO A 115 5.57 -15.89 13.76
N LEU A 116 5.42 -14.99 12.78
CA LEU A 116 4.88 -15.34 11.46
C LEU A 116 5.74 -16.39 10.74
N VAL A 117 7.07 -16.32 10.90
CA VAL A 117 7.99 -17.28 10.27
C VAL A 117 7.71 -18.72 10.73
N THR A 118 7.41 -18.89 12.02
CA THR A 118 7.13 -20.22 12.58
C THR A 118 5.67 -20.65 12.41
N ALA A 119 4.76 -19.70 12.21
CA ALA A 119 3.34 -19.97 12.05
C ALA A 119 2.93 -20.34 10.62
N THR A 120 3.84 -20.20 9.63
CA THR A 120 3.56 -20.46 8.23
C THR A 120 4.39 -21.62 7.67
N THR A 121 3.87 -22.29 6.63
CA THR A 121 4.56 -23.42 5.97
C THR A 121 5.88 -22.98 5.31
N ASN A 122 5.85 -21.84 4.63
CA ASN A 122 6.99 -21.16 4.04
C ASN A 122 6.90 -19.67 4.40
N CYS A 123 8.03 -18.98 4.47
CA CYS A 123 8.02 -17.54 4.72
C CYS A 123 9.02 -16.82 3.82
N LEU A 124 8.55 -15.82 3.09
CA LEU A 124 9.36 -14.92 2.30
C LEU A 124 9.79 -13.74 3.18
N LEU A 125 11.09 -13.53 3.29
CA LEU A 125 11.68 -12.41 4.01
C LEU A 125 11.87 -11.23 3.05
N LEU A 126 11.41 -10.05 3.47
CA LEU A 126 11.51 -8.83 2.66
C LEU A 126 12.93 -8.28 2.63
N GLY A 127 13.64 -8.32 3.76
CA GLY A 127 14.97 -7.72 3.88
C GLY A 127 14.97 -6.21 3.66
N SER A 128 13.84 -5.56 3.92
CA SER A 128 13.68 -4.11 3.73
C SER A 128 14.35 -3.26 4.82
N GLY A 129 14.97 -3.89 5.81
CA GLY A 129 15.59 -3.21 6.93
C GLY A 129 14.56 -2.56 7.88
N PRO A 130 15.00 -1.76 8.85
CA PRO A 130 14.09 -1.04 9.73
C PRO A 130 13.33 0.03 8.94
N ASP A 131 12.02 0.16 9.17
CA ASP A 131 11.16 1.18 8.57
C ASP A 131 10.63 2.17 9.63
N SER A 132 9.93 3.20 9.19
CA SER A 132 9.21 4.12 10.05
C SER A 132 7.88 3.51 10.50
N PRO A 133 7.24 4.00 11.57
CA PRO A 133 5.91 3.54 11.99
C PRO A 133 4.83 3.66 10.91
N VAL A 134 4.86 4.72 10.11
CA VAL A 134 4.11 4.83 8.85
C VAL A 134 5.00 4.24 7.76
N TYR A 135 4.60 3.10 7.21
CA TYR A 135 5.48 2.29 6.38
C TYR A 135 5.88 2.95 5.06
N THR A 136 7.14 2.74 4.68
CA THR A 136 7.71 3.15 3.40
C THR A 136 8.30 1.95 2.66
N THR A 137 9.53 1.58 3.01
CA THR A 137 10.27 0.47 2.40
C THR A 137 9.60 -0.88 2.62
N GLY A 138 9.02 -1.11 3.80
CA GLY A 138 8.33 -2.36 4.13
C GLY A 138 7.09 -2.59 3.28
N TYR A 139 6.30 -1.53 3.03
CA TYR A 139 5.12 -1.64 2.17
C TYR A 139 5.48 -1.91 0.72
N THR A 140 6.42 -1.16 0.15
CA THR A 140 6.81 -1.33 -1.26
C THR A 140 7.53 -2.65 -1.50
N ALA A 141 8.34 -3.14 -0.55
CA ALA A 141 8.93 -4.47 -0.60
C ALA A 141 7.87 -5.59 -0.49
N THR A 142 6.80 -5.38 0.30
CA THR A 142 5.65 -6.31 0.36
C THR A 142 4.96 -6.42 -1.01
N LEU A 143 4.70 -5.29 -1.69
CA LEU A 143 4.14 -5.31 -3.04
C LEU A 143 5.07 -6.01 -4.05
N GLN A 144 6.39 -5.81 -3.95
CA GLN A 144 7.37 -6.50 -4.78
C GLN A 144 7.37 -8.01 -4.51
N ALA A 145 7.31 -8.43 -3.24
CA ALA A 145 7.26 -9.85 -2.87
C ALA A 145 5.99 -10.52 -3.42
N LEU A 146 4.85 -9.84 -3.33
CA LEU A 146 3.59 -10.31 -3.91
C LEU A 146 3.65 -10.41 -5.44
N GLY A 147 4.33 -9.46 -6.09
CA GLY A 147 4.57 -9.52 -7.54
C GLY A 147 5.40 -10.72 -7.94
N LEU A 148 6.54 -10.91 -7.29
CA LEU A 148 7.45 -12.03 -7.54
C LEU A 148 6.82 -13.39 -7.21
N LEU A 149 6.01 -13.49 -6.14
CA LEU A 149 5.27 -14.71 -5.81
C LEU A 149 4.18 -15.02 -6.85
N GLY A 150 3.45 -14.02 -7.31
CA GLY A 150 2.45 -14.18 -8.37
C GLY A 150 3.08 -14.66 -9.69
N GLU A 151 4.24 -14.14 -10.04
CA GLU A 151 5.02 -14.58 -11.20
C GLU A 151 5.55 -16.00 -11.04
N HIS A 152 6.05 -16.34 -9.86
CA HIS A 152 6.50 -17.71 -9.56
C HIS A 152 5.37 -18.73 -9.78
N TRP A 153 4.14 -18.40 -9.43
CA TRP A 153 2.99 -19.29 -9.59
C TRP A 153 2.33 -19.25 -10.97
N SER A 154 2.40 -18.13 -11.68
CA SER A 154 1.79 -17.97 -13.02
C SER A 154 2.73 -18.26 -14.17
N GLY A 155 4.04 -18.23 -13.93
CA GLY A 155 5.06 -18.32 -14.98
C GLY A 155 5.22 -17.05 -15.81
N THR A 156 4.61 -15.92 -15.39
CA THR A 156 4.81 -14.60 -16.01
C THR A 156 6.13 -13.96 -15.56
N HIS A 157 6.52 -12.87 -16.19
CA HIS A 157 7.74 -12.16 -15.85
C HIS A 157 7.59 -10.65 -15.99
N THR A 158 8.09 -9.90 -15.02
CA THR A 158 8.22 -8.46 -15.02
C THR A 158 9.68 -8.06 -14.84
N ASP A 159 10.10 -6.99 -15.45
CA ASP A 159 11.44 -6.42 -15.23
C ASP A 159 11.49 -5.67 -13.89
N TRP A 160 11.63 -6.41 -12.80
CA TRP A 160 11.79 -5.86 -11.46
C TRP A 160 13.13 -5.15 -11.26
N ASP A 161 14.12 -5.43 -12.11
CA ASP A 161 15.44 -4.82 -11.97
C ASP A 161 15.44 -3.37 -12.48
N ALA A 162 14.48 -3.01 -13.32
CA ALA A 162 14.23 -1.61 -13.73
C ALA A 162 13.48 -0.78 -12.66
N LEU A 163 12.77 -1.44 -11.74
CA LEU A 163 11.89 -0.77 -10.76
C LEU A 163 12.63 0.27 -9.88
N PRO A 164 13.84 0.00 -9.33
CA PRO A 164 14.55 0.98 -8.51
C PRO A 164 14.80 2.33 -9.20
N GLY A 165 15.14 2.29 -10.50
CA GLY A 165 15.31 3.50 -11.31
C GLY A 165 14.01 4.26 -11.51
N MET A 166 12.90 3.56 -11.74
CA MET A 166 11.57 4.15 -11.84
C MET A 166 11.13 4.79 -10.53
N VAL A 167 11.37 4.13 -9.40
CA VAL A 167 11.05 4.63 -8.05
C VAL A 167 11.77 5.96 -7.79
N ARG A 168 13.07 6.04 -8.05
CA ARG A 168 13.83 7.29 -7.92
C ARG A 168 13.24 8.41 -8.76
N SER A 169 12.98 8.15 -10.03
CA SER A 169 12.37 9.12 -10.95
C SER A 169 11.01 9.64 -10.47
N VAL A 170 10.16 8.76 -9.91
CA VAL A 170 8.84 9.16 -9.41
C VAL A 170 8.95 9.98 -8.13
N ILE A 171 9.86 9.63 -7.21
CA ILE A 171 10.11 10.42 -5.99
C ILE A 171 10.54 11.84 -6.39
N ASP A 172 11.56 11.96 -7.27
CA ASP A 172 12.08 13.24 -7.72
C ASP A 172 11.00 14.10 -8.42
N ALA A 173 10.20 13.49 -9.29
CA ALA A 173 9.10 14.17 -9.97
C ALA A 173 7.99 14.62 -9.00
N SER A 174 7.75 13.87 -7.94
CA SER A 174 6.70 14.16 -6.95
C SER A 174 7.04 15.36 -6.09
N GLU A 175 8.30 15.56 -5.73
CA GLU A 175 8.74 16.64 -4.85
C GLU A 175 8.30 18.03 -5.34
N GLY A 176 8.55 18.35 -6.59
CA GLY A 176 8.20 19.66 -7.16
C GLY A 176 6.71 19.89 -7.33
N VAL A 177 5.96 18.85 -7.75
CA VAL A 177 4.52 18.96 -7.94
C VAL A 177 3.81 19.12 -6.58
N ILE A 178 4.19 18.31 -5.60
CA ILE A 178 3.54 18.29 -4.28
C ILE A 178 3.89 19.54 -3.48
N ALA A 179 5.09 20.09 -3.58
CA ALA A 179 5.45 21.35 -2.92
C ALA A 179 4.50 22.50 -3.33
N ASN A 180 4.07 22.54 -4.60
CA ASN A 180 3.13 23.55 -5.09
C ASN A 180 1.67 23.28 -4.65
N LEU A 181 1.32 22.02 -4.48
CA LEU A 181 -0.04 21.56 -4.15
C LEU A 181 -0.33 21.55 -2.65
N ALA A 182 0.67 21.31 -1.81
CA ALA A 182 0.50 21.01 -0.40
C ALA A 182 -0.29 22.08 0.37
N THR A 183 -0.08 23.36 0.06
CA THR A 183 -0.82 24.46 0.70
C THR A 183 -2.32 24.37 0.44
N ALA A 184 -2.74 24.00 -0.77
CA ALA A 184 -4.14 23.82 -1.10
C ALA A 184 -4.75 22.62 -0.39
N PHE A 185 -3.95 21.55 -0.18
CA PHE A 185 -4.37 20.35 0.53
C PHE A 185 -4.38 20.53 2.06
N ASP A 186 -3.56 21.42 2.60
CA ASP A 186 -3.54 21.68 4.05
C ASP A 186 -4.79 22.42 4.55
N GLY A 187 -5.39 23.25 3.70
CA GLY A 187 -6.56 24.05 4.04
C GLY A 187 -7.91 23.34 3.95
N VAL A 188 -7.97 22.07 3.51
CA VAL A 188 -9.23 21.37 3.28
C VAL A 188 -9.72 20.57 4.49
N GLU A 189 -11.03 20.33 4.54
CA GLU A 189 -11.68 19.55 5.62
C GLU A 189 -11.43 18.04 5.44
N ILE A 190 -11.48 17.54 4.19
CA ILE A 190 -11.37 16.11 3.85
C ILE A 190 -10.54 15.95 2.58
N ILE A 191 -9.77 14.88 2.50
CA ILE A 191 -9.07 14.45 1.30
C ILE A 191 -9.64 13.09 0.88
N ASP A 192 -10.32 13.03 -0.26
CA ASP A 192 -10.75 11.78 -0.86
C ASP A 192 -9.64 11.21 -1.75
N VAL A 193 -9.33 9.92 -1.55
CA VAL A 193 -8.36 9.20 -2.37
C VAL A 193 -9.09 8.14 -3.18
N ILE A 194 -9.01 8.23 -4.50
CA ILE A 194 -9.88 7.51 -5.41
C ILE A 194 -9.03 6.69 -6.39
N GLY A 195 -9.38 5.42 -6.59
CA GLY A 195 -8.67 4.56 -7.53
C GLY A 195 -9.52 3.40 -8.00
N THR A 196 -9.11 2.75 -9.07
CA THR A 196 -9.85 1.61 -9.65
C THR A 196 -9.04 0.33 -9.65
N ARG A 197 -9.67 -0.84 -9.56
CA ARG A 197 -9.04 -2.17 -9.60
C ARG A 197 -7.91 -2.30 -8.58
N ALA A 198 -6.68 -2.60 -9.02
CA ALA A 198 -5.51 -2.70 -8.13
C ALA A 198 -5.18 -1.36 -7.46
N SER A 199 -5.42 -0.22 -8.13
CA SER A 199 -5.20 1.12 -7.59
C SER A 199 -6.19 1.52 -6.48
N THR A 200 -7.30 0.78 -6.29
CA THR A 200 -8.15 0.94 -5.09
C THR A 200 -7.36 0.67 -3.81
N ALA A 201 -6.44 -0.28 -3.85
CA ALA A 201 -5.55 -0.57 -2.73
C ALA A 201 -4.53 0.56 -2.50
N SER A 202 -3.98 1.15 -3.57
CA SER A 202 -3.12 2.34 -3.47
C SER A 202 -3.89 3.54 -2.90
N ALA A 203 -5.17 3.69 -3.23
CA ALA A 203 -6.04 4.70 -2.64
C ALA A 203 -6.26 4.43 -1.14
N GLY A 204 -6.53 3.18 -0.75
CA GLY A 204 -6.72 2.77 0.64
C GLY A 204 -5.48 3.04 1.49
N GLU A 205 -4.33 2.60 1.02
CA GLU A 205 -3.05 2.83 1.72
C GLU A 205 -2.70 4.32 1.79
N GLY A 206 -2.88 5.06 0.69
CA GLY A 206 -2.64 6.50 0.67
C GLY A 206 -3.52 7.25 1.68
N ALA A 207 -4.81 6.89 1.79
CA ALA A 207 -5.71 7.45 2.79
C ALA A 207 -5.29 7.07 4.22
N LEU A 208 -4.86 5.83 4.46
CA LEU A 208 -4.34 5.38 5.75
C LEU A 208 -3.11 6.20 6.16
N MET A 209 -2.13 6.34 5.27
CA MET A 209 -0.90 7.09 5.52
C MET A 209 -1.16 8.58 5.80
N LEU A 210 -2.12 9.21 5.11
CA LEU A 210 -2.53 10.59 5.38
C LEU A 210 -3.13 10.75 6.78
N ARG A 211 -3.90 9.74 7.26
CA ARG A 211 -4.42 9.72 8.63
C ARG A 211 -3.32 9.58 9.66
N GLU A 212 -2.41 8.63 9.45
CA GLU A 212 -1.35 8.29 10.40
C GLU A 212 -0.26 9.36 10.47
N GLY A 213 0.24 9.81 9.32
CA GLY A 213 1.37 10.73 9.21
C GLY A 213 0.97 12.20 9.28
N ALA A 214 0.04 12.61 8.44
CA ALA A 214 -0.40 14.00 8.35
C ALA A 214 -1.61 14.34 9.24
N ARG A 215 -2.22 13.34 9.91
CA ARG A 215 -3.43 13.47 10.73
C ARG A 215 -4.57 14.17 10.00
N ALA A 216 -4.70 13.91 8.71
CA ALA A 216 -5.76 14.44 7.87
C ALA A 216 -7.02 13.58 7.95
N HIS A 217 -8.19 14.18 7.81
CA HIS A 217 -9.41 13.43 7.56
C HIS A 217 -9.43 12.96 6.11
N THR A 218 -9.57 11.66 5.91
CA THR A 218 -9.51 11.07 4.57
C THR A 218 -10.50 9.92 4.42
N ALA A 219 -10.95 9.69 3.20
CA ALA A 219 -11.65 8.48 2.81
C ALA A 219 -11.03 7.90 1.53
N ALA A 220 -11.10 6.58 1.38
CA ALA A 220 -10.68 5.89 0.17
C ALA A 220 -11.89 5.34 -0.56
N HIS A 221 -11.90 5.48 -1.89
CA HIS A 221 -13.03 5.06 -2.73
C HIS A 221 -12.56 4.29 -3.96
N GLU A 222 -13.35 3.32 -4.36
CA GLU A 222 -13.29 2.80 -5.73
C GLU A 222 -13.97 3.79 -6.67
N THR A 223 -13.41 4.01 -7.87
CA THR A 223 -13.82 5.04 -8.83
C THR A 223 -15.32 5.02 -9.13
N GLN A 224 -15.88 3.85 -9.46
CA GLN A 224 -17.30 3.76 -9.81
C GLN A 224 -18.17 3.96 -8.56
N ASN A 225 -17.78 3.40 -7.42
CA ASN A 225 -18.49 3.60 -6.16
C ASN A 225 -18.50 5.07 -5.77
N PHE A 226 -17.40 5.81 -5.97
CA PHE A 226 -17.34 7.25 -5.70
C PHE A 226 -18.39 8.02 -6.49
N LEU A 227 -18.56 7.69 -7.77
CA LEU A 227 -19.56 8.31 -8.64
C LEU A 227 -21.01 7.96 -8.30
N HIS A 228 -21.25 6.94 -7.45
CA HIS A 228 -22.57 6.48 -7.05
C HIS A 228 -23.03 6.96 -5.66
N GLY A 229 -22.53 8.12 -5.22
CA GLY A 229 -22.99 8.76 -3.97
C GLY A 229 -21.93 9.51 -3.20
N PRO A 230 -20.77 8.94 -2.87
CA PRO A 230 -19.72 9.63 -2.10
C PRO A 230 -19.27 10.97 -2.68
N MET A 231 -19.44 11.19 -3.97
CA MET A 231 -19.12 12.45 -4.65
C MET A 231 -20.06 13.62 -4.31
N GLU A 232 -21.25 13.36 -3.76
CA GLU A 232 -22.30 14.39 -3.54
C GLU A 232 -21.87 15.57 -2.64
N PRO A 233 -21.07 15.38 -1.57
CA PRO A 233 -20.64 16.51 -0.72
C PRO A 233 -19.46 17.31 -1.32
N LEU A 234 -18.93 16.92 -2.49
CA LEU A 234 -17.71 17.50 -3.04
C LEU A 234 -17.87 18.98 -3.37
N ASP A 235 -17.02 19.81 -2.80
CA ASP A 235 -16.89 21.24 -3.10
C ASP A 235 -15.44 21.71 -2.84
N GLY A 236 -15.21 23.04 -2.93
CA GLY A 236 -13.88 23.63 -2.73
C GLY A 236 -13.29 23.52 -1.32
N ARG A 237 -14.02 22.94 -0.35
CA ARG A 237 -13.50 22.63 1.00
C ARG A 237 -12.88 21.24 1.08
N MET A 238 -12.95 20.45 0.00
CA MET A 238 -12.40 19.11 -0.09
C MET A 238 -11.27 19.10 -1.11
N ALA A 239 -10.39 18.10 -1.02
CA ALA A 239 -9.38 17.80 -2.03
C ALA A 239 -9.52 16.36 -2.51
N CYS A 240 -9.05 16.07 -3.72
CA CYS A 240 -9.05 14.74 -4.29
C CYS A 240 -7.66 14.30 -4.71
N VAL A 241 -7.31 13.05 -4.41
CA VAL A 241 -6.23 12.33 -5.08
C VAL A 241 -6.86 11.26 -5.95
N VAL A 242 -6.62 11.29 -7.25
CA VAL A 242 -7.21 10.37 -8.21
C VAL A 242 -6.09 9.55 -8.84
N ILE A 243 -6.18 8.21 -8.73
CA ILE A 243 -5.15 7.26 -9.17
C ILE A 243 -5.71 6.39 -10.30
N GLY A 244 -5.18 6.54 -11.50
CA GLY A 244 -5.61 5.74 -12.64
C GLY A 244 -5.44 6.41 -13.99
N GLY A 245 -5.94 5.79 -15.04
CA GLY A 245 -5.72 6.24 -16.41
C GLY A 245 -6.94 6.13 -17.34
N GLY A 246 -8.05 5.61 -16.87
CA GLY A 246 -9.29 5.44 -17.65
C GLY A 246 -10.30 6.53 -17.34
N ARG A 247 -11.39 6.14 -16.66
CA ARG A 247 -12.43 7.08 -16.20
C ARG A 247 -11.88 8.11 -15.22
N GLU A 248 -10.76 7.77 -14.56
CA GLU A 248 -10.06 8.61 -13.57
C GLU A 248 -9.54 9.91 -14.18
N LEU A 249 -9.16 9.93 -15.46
CA LEU A 249 -8.72 11.15 -16.15
C LEU A 249 -9.84 12.20 -16.19
N GLN A 250 -11.03 11.78 -16.58
CA GLN A 250 -12.21 12.66 -16.62
C GLN A 250 -12.64 13.03 -15.19
N LEU A 251 -12.62 12.07 -14.26
CA LEU A 251 -12.98 12.34 -12.85
C LEU A 251 -12.06 13.40 -12.24
N ALA A 252 -10.75 13.31 -12.45
CA ALA A 252 -9.80 14.29 -11.96
C ALA A 252 -10.04 15.71 -12.53
N HIS A 253 -10.47 15.79 -13.79
CA HIS A 253 -10.89 17.06 -14.37
C HIS A 253 -12.20 17.56 -13.76
N ASP A 254 -13.20 16.69 -13.61
CA ASP A 254 -14.51 17.03 -13.07
C ASP A 254 -14.37 17.54 -11.62
N THR A 255 -13.57 16.90 -10.78
CA THR A 255 -13.33 17.33 -9.39
C THR A 255 -12.65 18.71 -9.33
N ALA A 256 -11.67 18.96 -10.22
CA ALA A 256 -11.03 20.26 -10.32
C ALA A 256 -12.00 21.36 -10.79
N VAL A 257 -12.87 21.08 -11.75
CA VAL A 257 -13.93 22.01 -12.24
C VAL A 257 -14.94 22.34 -11.15
N ILE A 258 -15.28 21.40 -10.27
CA ILE A 258 -16.13 21.64 -9.09
C ILE A 258 -15.46 22.59 -8.08
N GLY A 259 -14.13 22.73 -8.13
CA GLY A 259 -13.36 23.61 -7.26
C GLY A 259 -12.49 22.88 -6.24
N ALA A 260 -12.45 21.54 -6.25
CA ALA A 260 -11.60 20.75 -5.37
C ALA A 260 -10.16 20.69 -5.90
N PRO A 261 -9.14 21.13 -5.15
CA PRO A 261 -7.74 20.87 -5.51
C PRO A 261 -7.54 19.38 -5.73
N THR A 262 -7.00 19.01 -6.89
CA THR A 262 -6.92 17.62 -7.31
C THR A 262 -5.50 17.23 -7.72
N LEU A 263 -5.02 16.09 -7.19
CA LEU A 263 -3.80 15.42 -7.63
C LEU A 263 -4.18 14.19 -8.45
N LEU A 264 -3.76 14.16 -9.71
CA LEU A 264 -3.87 12.99 -10.58
C LEU A 264 -2.54 12.24 -10.63
N ILE A 265 -2.55 10.95 -10.28
CA ILE A 265 -1.42 10.03 -10.38
C ILE A 265 -1.74 9.05 -11.51
N THR A 266 -0.98 9.11 -12.62
CA THR A 266 -1.34 8.36 -13.84
C THR A 266 -0.12 8.00 -14.70
N ASP A 267 -0.24 6.92 -15.47
CA ASP A 267 0.71 6.55 -16.52
C ASP A 267 0.21 6.95 -17.94
N SER A 268 -0.89 7.69 -18.01
CA SER A 268 -1.44 8.18 -19.29
C SER A 268 -0.58 9.31 -19.89
N ALA A 269 -0.33 9.23 -21.19
CA ALA A 269 0.41 10.26 -21.90
C ALA A 269 -0.44 11.54 -22.05
N GLU A 270 -1.73 11.38 -22.32
CA GLU A 270 -2.68 12.48 -22.46
C GLU A 270 -3.44 12.66 -21.13
N VAL A 271 -3.45 13.88 -20.63
CA VAL A 271 -4.13 14.24 -19.39
C VAL A 271 -4.89 15.55 -19.58
N PRO A 272 -6.05 15.72 -18.91
CA PRO A 272 -6.76 16.99 -18.93
C PRO A 272 -5.95 18.08 -18.25
N SER A 273 -6.31 19.34 -18.50
CA SER A 273 -5.68 20.52 -17.89
C SER A 273 -6.73 21.35 -17.18
N HIS A 274 -6.39 21.78 -15.95
CA HIS A 274 -7.16 22.73 -15.16
C HIS A 274 -6.25 23.36 -14.11
N ASP A 275 -6.52 24.59 -13.66
CA ASP A 275 -5.67 25.31 -12.69
C ASP A 275 -5.57 24.61 -11.34
N LEU A 276 -6.63 23.88 -10.93
CA LEU A 276 -6.66 23.10 -9.69
C LEU A 276 -6.26 21.64 -9.89
N LEU A 277 -5.83 21.23 -11.10
CA LEU A 277 -5.42 19.86 -11.41
C LEU A 277 -3.91 19.77 -11.52
N HIS A 278 -3.30 19.05 -10.60
CA HIS A 278 -1.87 18.74 -10.59
C HIS A 278 -1.66 17.29 -11.00
N VAL A 279 -0.62 17.02 -11.80
CA VAL A 279 -0.41 15.70 -12.40
C VAL A 279 0.98 15.17 -12.11
N ILE A 280 1.05 13.96 -11.58
CA ILE A 280 2.28 13.17 -11.48
C ILE A 280 2.18 12.01 -12.47
N ARG A 281 3.12 11.99 -13.43
CA ARG A 281 3.18 10.93 -14.44
C ARG A 281 4.07 9.80 -13.97
N LEU A 282 3.52 8.60 -13.97
CA LEU A 282 4.23 7.37 -13.67
C LEU A 282 4.86 6.77 -14.93
N PRO A 283 6.04 6.16 -14.83
CA PRO A 283 6.53 5.27 -15.87
C PRO A 283 5.57 4.10 -16.10
N LYS A 284 5.44 3.65 -17.34
CA LYS A 284 4.66 2.45 -17.66
C LYS A 284 5.36 1.19 -17.16
N THR A 285 4.58 0.29 -16.59
CA THR A 285 5.02 -1.03 -16.13
C THR A 285 4.15 -2.12 -16.73
N SER A 286 4.68 -3.34 -16.87
CA SER A 286 3.92 -4.52 -17.29
C SER A 286 3.15 -5.19 -16.15
N SER A 287 3.48 -4.87 -14.89
CA SER A 287 2.87 -5.43 -13.68
C SER A 287 2.06 -4.39 -12.93
N LEU A 288 0.81 -4.72 -12.55
CA LEU A 288 0.00 -3.86 -11.70
C LEU A 288 0.57 -3.72 -10.29
N LEU A 289 1.32 -4.71 -9.77
CA LEU A 289 2.00 -4.60 -8.48
C LEU A 289 3.24 -3.70 -8.56
N ALA A 290 4.01 -3.75 -9.63
CA ALA A 290 5.07 -2.77 -9.87
C ALA A 290 4.49 -1.35 -10.02
N ARG A 291 3.33 -1.21 -10.68
CA ARG A 291 2.60 0.05 -10.75
C ARG A 291 2.15 0.53 -9.37
N ALA A 292 1.60 -0.36 -8.52
CA ALA A 292 1.18 0.00 -7.16
C ALA A 292 2.35 0.52 -6.31
N VAL A 293 3.57 -0.03 -6.49
CA VAL A 293 4.80 0.54 -5.89
C VAL A 293 5.00 1.99 -6.33
N LEU A 294 4.82 2.29 -7.61
CA LEU A 294 5.01 3.66 -8.12
C LEU A 294 3.87 4.60 -7.70
N GLU A 295 2.65 4.11 -7.57
CA GLU A 295 1.46 4.89 -7.18
C GLU A 295 1.54 5.40 -5.74
N ILE A 296 2.16 4.63 -4.83
CA ILE A 296 2.22 5.03 -3.42
C ILE A 296 3.29 6.09 -3.12
N LEU A 297 4.32 6.24 -3.97
CA LEU A 297 5.40 7.18 -3.74
C LEU A 297 4.93 8.65 -3.68
N PRO A 298 4.10 9.15 -4.61
CA PRO A 298 3.53 10.48 -4.50
C PRO A 298 2.73 10.69 -3.20
N MET A 299 2.04 9.63 -2.71
CA MET A 299 1.31 9.71 -1.45
C MET A 299 2.24 9.87 -0.26
N GLN A 300 3.36 9.13 -0.24
CA GLN A 300 4.38 9.26 0.81
C GLN A 300 4.99 10.68 0.83
N VAL A 301 5.29 11.25 -0.35
CA VAL A 301 5.79 12.63 -0.45
C VAL A 301 4.73 13.64 0.03
N LEU A 302 3.46 13.44 -0.31
CA LEU A 302 2.35 14.29 0.14
C LEU A 302 2.18 14.23 1.67
N VAL A 303 2.21 13.02 2.24
CA VAL A 303 2.13 12.83 3.71
C VAL A 303 3.26 13.57 4.41
N ARG A 304 4.49 13.41 3.94
CA ARG A 304 5.66 14.10 4.50
C ARG A 304 5.48 15.62 4.43
N GLN A 305 5.12 16.15 3.26
CA GLN A 305 4.98 17.59 3.07
C GLN A 305 3.89 18.20 3.96
N LEU A 306 2.73 17.55 4.07
CA LEU A 306 1.64 18.00 4.95
C LEU A 306 2.02 17.89 6.43
N ALA A 307 2.73 16.82 6.82
CA ALA A 307 3.22 16.66 8.19
C ALA A 307 4.22 17.76 8.56
N ASP A 308 5.18 18.05 7.69
CA ASP A 308 6.17 19.11 7.88
C ASP A 308 5.48 20.48 8.04
N MET A 309 4.51 20.82 7.19
CA MET A 309 3.75 22.08 7.28
C MET A 309 2.97 22.20 8.59
N ARG A 310 2.47 21.07 9.12
CA ARG A 310 1.71 21.00 10.38
C ARG A 310 2.61 20.85 11.62
N GLY A 311 3.93 20.80 11.45
CA GLY A 311 4.87 20.55 12.54
C GLY A 311 4.67 19.19 13.22
N LEU A 312 4.22 18.17 12.47
CA LEU A 312 3.96 16.84 12.99
C LEU A 312 5.17 15.93 12.79
N GLY A 313 5.51 15.16 13.81
CA GLY A 313 6.44 14.03 13.65
C GLY A 313 5.70 12.82 13.06
N VAL A 314 6.18 12.31 11.91
CA VAL A 314 5.64 11.08 11.29
C VAL A 314 6.23 9.80 11.94
N ASP A 315 7.25 9.97 12.78
CA ASP A 315 8.01 8.85 13.37
C ASP A 315 7.33 8.22 14.60
N GLY A 316 6.05 8.50 14.84
CA GLY A 316 5.28 7.91 15.95
C GLY A 316 3.78 8.11 15.84
N PHE A 317 3.03 7.11 16.29
CA PHE A 317 1.58 7.21 16.40
C PHE A 317 1.16 7.99 17.65
N ARG A 318 0.11 8.83 17.50
CA ARG A 318 -0.51 9.53 18.62
C ARG A 318 -1.16 8.57 19.61
N TYR A 319 -1.78 7.51 19.10
CA TYR A 319 -2.48 6.50 19.89
C TYR A 319 -1.84 5.14 19.62
N ARG A 320 -1.52 4.40 20.69
CA ARG A 320 -1.02 3.03 20.60
C ARG A 320 -1.97 2.09 21.33
N GLN A 321 -2.33 1.02 20.67
CA GLN A 321 -3.07 -0.09 21.27
C GLN A 321 -2.08 -1.18 21.69
N HIS A 322 -2.35 -1.84 22.81
CA HIS A 322 -1.42 -2.80 23.43
C HIS A 322 -1.64 -4.23 22.95
N ASP A 323 -2.74 -4.49 22.26
CA ASP A 323 -3.22 -5.80 21.83
C ASP A 323 -3.06 -6.07 20.32
N THR A 324 -2.56 -5.11 19.56
CA THR A 324 -2.41 -5.23 18.08
C THR A 324 -1.14 -5.93 17.65
N LYS A 325 -0.15 -6.11 18.54
CA LYS A 325 1.11 -6.80 18.24
C LYS A 325 1.54 -7.75 19.36
N ILE A 326 1.91 -8.98 19.01
CA ILE A 326 2.35 -10.00 19.95
C ILE A 326 3.86 -9.88 20.18
N GLY A 327 4.27 -9.88 21.46
CA GLY A 327 5.67 -9.97 21.88
C GLY A 327 6.50 -8.70 21.66
N GLU A 328 5.89 -7.55 21.40
CA GLU A 328 6.58 -6.26 21.58
C GLU A 328 6.67 -5.92 23.06
N VAL A 329 7.89 -5.78 23.56
CA VAL A 329 8.12 -5.13 24.86
C VAL A 329 7.90 -3.64 24.65
N LEU A 330 6.68 -3.18 24.93
CA LEU A 330 6.34 -1.76 24.85
C LEU A 330 7.16 -1.00 25.89
N GLN A 331 8.18 -0.26 25.47
CA GLN A 331 8.67 0.85 26.26
C GLN A 331 7.47 1.80 26.45
N ARG A 332 7.03 1.96 27.71
CA ARG A 332 6.03 2.97 28.05
C ARG A 332 6.50 4.29 27.47
N ALA A 333 5.73 4.83 26.52
CA ALA A 333 5.87 6.22 26.14
C ALA A 333 5.56 7.03 27.42
N SER A 334 6.60 7.49 28.08
CA SER A 334 6.47 8.52 29.10
C SER A 334 5.94 9.76 28.39
N ASP A 335 4.70 10.12 28.76
CA ASP A 335 4.13 11.46 28.67
C ASP A 335 4.54 12.33 27.45
N ALA A 336 3.82 12.18 26.36
CA ALA A 336 3.62 13.29 25.45
C ALA A 336 2.24 13.90 25.76
N ARG A 337 2.20 14.63 26.88
CA ARG A 337 1.27 15.75 27.03
C ARG A 337 2.03 16.97 26.53
N ASP A 338 1.62 17.44 25.37
CA ASP A 338 1.44 18.86 25.05
C ASP A 338 0.85 18.97 23.63
#